data_e18b93b59593ef3d77b877ca867baba5
#
_entry.id   e18b93b59593ef3d77b877ca867baba5
#
_cell.length_a   1.000
_cell.length_b   1.000
_cell.length_c   1.000
_cell.angle_alpha   90.00
_cell.angle_beta   90.00
_cell.angle_gamma   90.00
#
_symmetry.space_group_name_H-M   'P 1'
#
loop_
_entity.id
_entity.type
_entity.pdbx_description
1 polymer ?
#
loop_
_entity_poly.entity_id
_entity_poly.type
_entity_poly.pdbx_seq_one_letter_code
_entity_poly.pdbx_strand_id
1 'polypeptide(L)'
;MEKILILGAGLMQKKAILSAKKIAKAVVIDKNPFAPCVSLSDEFYPVDLKDKEGILALAKKLSEGDDKLIGIFTAGTDFSSSVSYAAEKLNLPCHSYISSLNASDKKRMRKIFQEKQIPSAKFISFSKDNYSFSSAQNFALSLGFPVVVKPSDNMGSRGCRIAANSLELEKAVEESFKFSSSKTVIIEEFLDGKEFSIDALVYEDSFTVTGFASRHIFYPPYFIEMGHTLASLISEEDRLNLIATFALAVKSLGLSCGAAKADIKLTSNGPRIGEIAARLSGGYMSGWTFPYSSGFDLTEQALKIACSIKPEKLLSRRKQIPYLPPESCKNFSSPFNLFEIPQDSFSAERAWISIPGTVKDVLGLSEAEKVSGIMDVIPLKLKHGEKVSFPRNNVSKCGNVISKADTLDSAVSSAEKAVSKIIVRLKENDEETEKFLNSVFLEDEKNFPPDAYSFYPEIKNDFFPGTILKNLPVKAFIPEKLKKYFSSSEKSWNYLTLSQSISVFDEKFSNHPDIPCDCFFKALFRGGLQAIIYVLDSISENNKG
;
A
#
# COMPACT_ATOMS: atom_id res chain seq x y z
N MET A 1 5.43 -30.84 22.07
CA MET A 1 6.20 -29.62 21.68
C MET A 1 5.22 -28.50 21.37
N GLU A 2 5.48 -27.24 21.76
CA GLU A 2 4.59 -26.12 21.46
C GLU A 2 4.74 -25.68 19.99
N LYS A 3 3.61 -25.36 19.36
CA LYS A 3 3.50 -24.97 17.96
C LYS A 3 2.67 -23.69 17.82
N ILE A 4 2.99 -22.89 16.82
CA ILE A 4 2.23 -21.71 16.40
C ILE A 4 1.89 -21.85 14.92
N LEU A 5 0.62 -21.70 14.58
CA LEU A 5 0.13 -21.77 13.20
C LEU A 5 0.06 -20.37 12.59
N ILE A 6 0.85 -20.13 11.54
CA ILE A 6 0.88 -18.87 10.80
C ILE A 6 0.16 -19.04 9.47
N LEU A 7 -0.83 -18.20 9.21
CA LEU A 7 -1.60 -18.18 7.98
C LEU A 7 -0.95 -17.27 6.95
N GLY A 8 -0.43 -17.87 5.88
CA GLY A 8 0.27 -17.22 4.78
C GLY A 8 1.78 -17.40 4.83
N ALA A 9 2.40 -17.52 3.65
CA ALA A 9 3.85 -17.61 3.44
C ALA A 9 4.38 -16.51 2.49
N GLY A 10 3.60 -15.46 2.26
CA GLY A 10 4.04 -14.27 1.52
C GLY A 10 5.03 -13.42 2.33
N LEU A 11 5.68 -12.46 1.68
CA LEU A 11 6.71 -11.62 2.29
C LEU A 11 6.23 -10.90 3.56
N MET A 12 4.95 -10.50 3.63
CA MET A 12 4.38 -9.85 4.81
C MET A 12 4.39 -10.74 6.06
N GLN A 13 4.46 -12.07 5.90
CA GLN A 13 4.53 -13.02 7.01
C GLN A 13 5.95 -13.24 7.54
N LYS A 14 7.00 -12.76 6.84
CA LYS A 14 8.40 -12.99 7.23
C LYS A 14 8.67 -12.69 8.70
N LYS A 15 8.23 -11.52 9.17
CA LYS A 15 8.46 -11.10 10.57
C LYS A 15 7.66 -11.96 11.57
N ALA A 16 6.42 -12.34 11.23
CA ALA A 16 5.60 -13.20 12.07
C ALA A 16 6.21 -14.60 12.20
N ILE A 17 6.67 -15.20 11.10
CA ILE A 17 7.32 -16.53 11.11
C ILE A 17 8.60 -16.48 11.95
N LEU A 18 9.46 -15.48 11.75
CA LEU A 18 10.71 -15.34 12.51
C LEU A 18 10.45 -15.06 14.00
N SER A 19 9.40 -14.33 14.35
CA SER A 19 9.00 -14.10 15.75
C SER A 19 8.39 -15.36 16.37
N ALA A 20 7.61 -16.14 15.62
CA ALA A 20 7.07 -17.42 16.08
C ALA A 20 8.17 -18.40 16.46
N LYS A 21 9.23 -18.52 15.65
CA LYS A 21 10.39 -19.38 15.92
C LYS A 21 11.17 -19.04 17.18
N LYS A 22 11.02 -17.83 17.71
CA LYS A 22 11.63 -17.46 19.01
C LYS A 22 10.79 -17.95 20.20
N ILE A 23 9.54 -18.29 19.97
CA ILE A 23 8.56 -18.68 21.00
C ILE A 23 8.33 -20.19 20.96
N ALA A 24 8.02 -20.73 19.78
CA ALA A 24 7.67 -22.13 19.57
C ALA A 24 7.96 -22.53 18.11
N LYS A 25 7.62 -23.77 17.74
CA LYS A 25 7.75 -24.27 16.36
C LYS A 25 6.78 -23.54 15.43
N ALA A 26 7.29 -22.90 14.39
CA ALA A 26 6.49 -22.19 13.40
C ALA A 26 5.95 -23.14 12.32
N VAL A 27 4.64 -23.41 12.38
CA VAL A 27 3.91 -24.14 11.34
C VAL A 27 3.27 -23.12 10.41
N VAL A 28 3.52 -23.22 9.11
CA VAL A 28 3.04 -22.25 8.12
C VAL A 28 2.11 -22.91 7.13
N ILE A 29 1.04 -22.24 6.77
CA ILE A 29 0.12 -22.66 5.71
C ILE A 29 0.01 -21.60 4.61
N ASP A 30 -0.03 -22.04 3.38
CA ASP A 30 -0.32 -21.24 2.20
C ASP A 30 -0.77 -22.18 1.07
N LYS A 31 -1.61 -21.70 0.17
CA LYS A 31 -2.00 -22.46 -1.03
C LYS A 31 -0.81 -22.71 -1.96
N ASN A 32 0.14 -21.74 -2.01
CA ASN A 32 1.31 -21.80 -2.87
C ASN A 32 2.51 -22.37 -2.12
N PRO A 33 2.97 -23.60 -2.43
CA PRO A 33 4.14 -24.20 -1.78
C PRO A 33 5.47 -23.51 -2.15
N PHE A 34 5.45 -22.64 -3.16
CA PHE A 34 6.60 -21.84 -3.59
C PHE A 34 6.55 -20.39 -3.10
N ALA A 35 5.68 -20.09 -2.14
CA ALA A 35 5.62 -18.76 -1.56
C ALA A 35 6.95 -18.39 -0.86
N PRO A 36 7.38 -17.11 -0.91
CA PRO A 36 8.76 -16.71 -0.58
C PRO A 36 9.22 -17.05 0.84
N CYS A 37 8.30 -17.22 1.79
CA CYS A 37 8.66 -17.48 3.18
C CYS A 37 8.40 -18.94 3.63
N VAL A 38 8.05 -19.86 2.72
CA VAL A 38 7.88 -21.30 3.04
C VAL A 38 9.17 -21.86 3.62
N SER A 39 10.33 -21.53 3.07
CA SER A 39 11.64 -21.99 3.54
C SER A 39 12.04 -21.51 4.96
N LEU A 40 11.32 -20.54 5.51
CA LEU A 40 11.55 -20.04 6.87
C LEU A 40 10.77 -20.84 7.93
N SER A 41 9.75 -21.61 7.54
CA SER A 41 8.93 -22.41 8.46
C SER A 41 9.65 -23.64 8.96
N ASP A 42 9.25 -24.14 10.12
CA ASP A 42 9.68 -25.44 10.64
C ASP A 42 8.84 -26.59 10.06
N GLU A 43 7.56 -26.32 9.80
CA GLU A 43 6.63 -27.20 9.09
C GLU A 43 5.78 -26.38 8.12
N PHE A 44 5.42 -26.97 6.97
CA PHE A 44 4.56 -26.34 5.98
C PHE A 44 3.45 -27.29 5.53
N TYR A 45 2.23 -26.76 5.37
CA TYR A 45 1.09 -27.48 4.82
C TYR A 45 0.40 -26.64 3.72
N PRO A 46 0.11 -27.24 2.54
CA PRO A 46 -0.56 -26.55 1.43
C PRO A 46 -2.07 -26.46 1.68
N VAL A 47 -2.51 -25.42 2.40
CA VAL A 47 -3.92 -25.17 2.73
C VAL A 47 -4.34 -23.81 2.18
N ASP A 48 -5.53 -23.73 1.54
CA ASP A 48 -6.10 -22.47 1.11
C ASP A 48 -6.53 -21.64 2.34
N LEU A 49 -6.05 -20.42 2.46
CA LEU A 49 -6.34 -19.53 3.59
C LEU A 49 -7.83 -19.11 3.68
N LYS A 50 -8.61 -19.35 2.63
CA LYS A 50 -10.08 -19.17 2.61
C LYS A 50 -10.83 -20.41 3.15
N ASP A 51 -10.19 -21.56 3.21
CA ASP A 51 -10.78 -22.79 3.72
C ASP A 51 -10.68 -22.85 5.26
N LYS A 52 -11.58 -22.15 5.92
CA LYS A 52 -11.61 -22.07 7.38
C LYS A 52 -11.83 -23.42 8.07
N GLU A 53 -12.55 -24.36 7.43
CA GLU A 53 -12.78 -25.70 7.98
C GLU A 53 -11.51 -26.57 7.85
N GLY A 54 -10.81 -26.51 6.72
CA GLY A 54 -9.51 -27.16 6.53
C GLY A 54 -8.45 -26.63 7.49
N ILE A 55 -8.44 -25.31 7.73
CA ILE A 55 -7.56 -24.68 8.73
C ILE A 55 -7.88 -25.20 10.14
N LEU A 56 -9.15 -25.25 10.52
CA LEU A 56 -9.58 -25.80 11.82
C LEU A 56 -9.21 -27.27 11.99
N ALA A 57 -9.41 -28.08 10.95
CA ALA A 57 -9.05 -29.50 10.96
C ALA A 57 -7.54 -29.70 11.16
N LEU A 58 -6.71 -28.93 10.44
CA LEU A 58 -5.26 -28.93 10.65
C LEU A 58 -4.89 -28.46 12.06
N ALA A 59 -5.47 -27.37 12.53
CA ALA A 59 -5.20 -26.84 13.87
C ALA A 59 -5.52 -27.85 14.99
N LYS A 60 -6.62 -28.60 14.86
CA LYS A 60 -6.95 -29.73 15.77
C LYS A 60 -5.87 -30.80 15.71
N LYS A 61 -5.48 -31.24 14.51
CA LYS A 61 -4.42 -32.24 14.32
C LYS A 61 -3.08 -31.80 14.95
N LEU A 62 -2.74 -30.51 14.86
CA LEU A 62 -1.52 -29.96 15.46
C LEU A 62 -1.58 -29.89 17.01
N SER A 63 -2.75 -30.15 17.60
CA SER A 63 -2.98 -30.19 19.05
C SER A 63 -3.15 -31.61 19.59
N GLU A 64 -2.93 -32.64 18.76
CA GLU A 64 -3.05 -34.06 19.15
C GLU A 64 -1.73 -34.60 19.71
N GLY A 65 -1.83 -35.58 20.61
CA GLY A 65 -0.68 -36.22 21.26
C GLY A 65 0.06 -35.27 22.22
N ASP A 66 1.39 -35.34 22.18
CA ASP A 66 2.28 -34.50 23.03
C ASP A 66 2.49 -33.09 22.48
N ASP A 67 1.95 -32.81 21.30
CA ASP A 67 2.05 -31.51 20.67
C ASP A 67 0.91 -30.59 21.13
N LYS A 68 1.24 -29.30 21.31
CA LYS A 68 0.27 -28.29 21.73
C LYS A 68 0.31 -27.09 20.79
N LEU A 69 -0.79 -26.83 20.11
CA LEU A 69 -0.98 -25.56 19.40
C LEU A 69 -1.30 -24.46 20.40
N ILE A 70 -0.42 -23.46 20.54
CA ILE A 70 -0.57 -22.39 21.52
C ILE A 70 -1.11 -21.09 20.92
N GLY A 71 -1.11 -20.94 19.59
CA GLY A 71 -1.62 -19.75 18.92
C GLY A 71 -1.81 -19.92 17.42
N ILE A 72 -2.71 -19.12 16.86
CA ILE A 72 -2.94 -18.99 15.41
C ILE A 72 -2.83 -17.52 15.05
N PHE A 73 -2.07 -17.18 13.99
CA PHE A 73 -1.76 -15.80 13.69
C PHE A 73 -1.64 -15.52 12.18
N THR A 74 -1.84 -14.26 11.79
CA THR A 74 -1.52 -13.72 10.46
C THR A 74 -1.11 -12.26 10.57
N ALA A 75 -0.22 -11.79 9.69
CA ALA A 75 0.20 -10.40 9.61
C ALA A 75 0.00 -9.85 8.18
N GLY A 76 -0.51 -8.63 8.06
CA GLY A 76 -0.56 -7.92 6.78
C GLY A 76 -1.39 -8.53 5.66
N THR A 77 -2.28 -9.50 5.97
CA THR A 77 -3.19 -10.18 5.01
C THR A 77 -4.61 -10.30 5.59
N ASP A 78 -5.64 -10.30 4.74
CA ASP A 78 -7.05 -10.27 5.18
C ASP A 78 -7.64 -11.65 5.49
N PHE A 79 -6.89 -12.46 6.22
CA PHE A 79 -7.34 -13.76 6.71
C PHE A 79 -7.58 -13.79 8.23
N SER A 80 -7.77 -12.61 8.84
CA SER A 80 -8.07 -12.50 10.27
C SER A 80 -9.36 -13.25 10.67
N SER A 81 -10.38 -13.28 9.81
CA SER A 81 -11.59 -14.07 10.06
C SER A 81 -11.33 -15.58 10.04
N SER A 82 -10.43 -16.07 9.19
CA SER A 82 -10.02 -17.49 9.19
C SER A 82 -9.21 -17.85 10.45
N VAL A 83 -8.30 -16.94 10.88
CA VAL A 83 -7.58 -17.05 12.17
C VAL A 83 -8.57 -17.15 13.32
N SER A 84 -9.48 -16.16 13.44
CA SER A 84 -10.44 -16.11 14.54
C SER A 84 -11.41 -17.28 14.55
N TYR A 85 -11.82 -17.78 13.38
CA TYR A 85 -12.68 -18.96 13.29
C TYR A 85 -12.05 -20.21 13.93
N ALA A 86 -10.79 -20.48 13.61
CA ALA A 86 -10.09 -21.64 14.14
C ALA A 86 -9.66 -21.42 15.60
N ALA A 87 -9.16 -20.23 15.94
CA ALA A 87 -8.67 -19.90 17.28
C ALA A 87 -9.82 -19.93 18.32
N GLU A 88 -10.96 -19.31 17.99
CA GLU A 88 -12.14 -19.29 18.90
C GLU A 88 -12.65 -20.72 19.20
N LYS A 89 -12.71 -21.59 18.19
CA LYS A 89 -13.12 -22.99 18.37
C LYS A 89 -12.13 -23.85 19.19
N LEU A 90 -10.88 -23.39 19.31
CA LEU A 90 -9.84 -24.03 20.11
C LEU A 90 -9.59 -23.30 21.44
N ASN A 91 -10.42 -22.32 21.80
CA ASN A 91 -10.26 -21.47 22.98
C ASN A 91 -8.88 -20.79 23.07
N LEU A 92 -8.29 -20.41 21.91
CA LEU A 92 -7.07 -19.64 21.83
C LEU A 92 -7.40 -18.14 21.80
N PRO A 93 -6.53 -17.25 22.33
CA PRO A 93 -6.75 -15.82 22.31
C PRO A 93 -6.85 -15.27 20.89
N CYS A 94 -7.93 -14.54 20.63
CA CYS A 94 -8.16 -13.87 19.34
C CYS A 94 -9.29 -12.83 19.48
N HIS A 95 -9.47 -11.98 18.49
CA HIS A 95 -10.77 -11.33 18.29
C HIS A 95 -11.84 -12.39 18.00
N SER A 96 -13.08 -12.16 18.43
CA SER A 96 -14.15 -13.12 18.08
C SER A 96 -14.31 -13.24 16.56
N TYR A 97 -14.79 -14.41 16.11
CA TYR A 97 -15.01 -14.64 14.68
C TYR A 97 -15.96 -13.60 14.06
N ILE A 98 -17.04 -13.27 14.75
CA ILE A 98 -17.99 -12.27 14.27
C ILE A 98 -17.37 -10.87 14.19
N SER A 99 -16.53 -10.47 15.15
CA SER A 99 -15.82 -9.19 15.14
C SER A 99 -14.84 -9.10 13.98
N SER A 100 -14.10 -10.18 13.71
CA SER A 100 -13.18 -10.26 12.59
C SER A 100 -13.92 -10.24 11.24
N LEU A 101 -15.10 -10.87 11.13
CA LEU A 101 -15.97 -10.74 9.94
C LEU A 101 -16.45 -9.30 9.75
N ASN A 102 -16.85 -8.62 10.82
CA ASN A 102 -17.29 -7.23 10.77
C ASN A 102 -16.18 -6.30 10.28
N ALA A 103 -14.94 -6.58 10.63
CA ALA A 103 -13.75 -5.86 10.16
C ALA A 103 -13.27 -6.25 8.76
N SER A 104 -13.65 -7.44 8.24
CA SER A 104 -13.21 -7.94 6.93
C SER A 104 -14.19 -7.61 5.80
N ASP A 105 -15.45 -7.28 6.10
CA ASP A 105 -16.49 -6.94 5.13
C ASP A 105 -16.88 -5.46 5.26
N LYS A 106 -16.57 -4.67 4.24
CA LYS A 106 -16.82 -3.21 4.23
C LYS A 106 -18.30 -2.87 4.36
N LYS A 107 -19.21 -3.67 3.80
CA LYS A 107 -20.65 -3.48 3.95
C LYS A 107 -21.09 -3.65 5.40
N ARG A 108 -20.64 -4.71 6.09
CA ARG A 108 -20.91 -4.95 7.51
C ARG A 108 -20.34 -3.82 8.38
N MET A 109 -19.08 -3.49 8.12
CA MET A 109 -18.36 -2.42 8.81
C MET A 109 -19.12 -1.09 8.74
N ARG A 110 -19.49 -0.64 7.52
CA ARG A 110 -20.22 0.61 7.33
C ARG A 110 -21.58 0.62 8.01
N LYS A 111 -22.32 -0.51 7.95
CA LYS A 111 -23.62 -0.65 8.64
C LYS A 111 -23.47 -0.47 10.16
N ILE A 112 -22.48 -1.12 10.76
CA ILE A 112 -22.22 -0.99 12.21
C ILE A 112 -21.81 0.45 12.56
N PHE A 113 -20.95 1.09 11.75
CA PHE A 113 -20.55 2.48 11.98
C PHE A 113 -21.74 3.44 11.87
N GLN A 114 -22.63 3.24 10.92
CA GLN A 114 -23.86 4.02 10.82
C GLN A 114 -24.77 3.83 12.03
N GLU A 115 -25.02 2.59 12.45
CA GLU A 115 -25.85 2.27 13.61
C GLU A 115 -25.27 2.79 14.94
N LYS A 116 -23.93 2.78 15.07
CA LYS A 116 -23.19 3.23 16.24
C LYS A 116 -22.73 4.68 16.16
N GLN A 117 -23.11 5.41 15.11
CA GLN A 117 -22.72 6.81 14.88
C GLN A 117 -21.20 7.05 14.87
N ILE A 118 -20.42 6.07 14.40
CA ILE A 118 -18.97 6.21 14.21
C ILE A 118 -18.70 6.99 12.91
N PRO A 119 -17.88 8.06 12.95
CA PRO A 119 -17.60 8.87 11.77
C PRO A 119 -16.97 8.05 10.64
N SER A 120 -17.68 7.91 9.53
CA SER A 120 -17.22 7.18 8.34
C SER A 120 -17.93 7.71 7.09
N ALA A 121 -17.55 7.23 5.90
CA ALA A 121 -18.19 7.62 4.65
C ALA A 121 -19.67 7.16 4.61
N LYS A 122 -20.55 8.01 4.08
CA LYS A 122 -21.92 7.60 3.68
C LYS A 122 -21.79 6.57 2.56
N PHE A 123 -22.70 5.59 2.50
CA PHE A 123 -22.57 4.48 1.56
C PHE A 123 -23.90 3.89 1.13
N ILE A 124 -23.86 3.21 -0.04
CA ILE A 124 -24.85 2.24 -0.49
C ILE A 124 -24.12 0.99 -0.98
N SER A 125 -24.75 -0.17 -0.91
CA SER A 125 -24.16 -1.43 -1.38
C SER A 125 -25.13 -2.22 -2.24
N PHE A 126 -24.60 -2.91 -3.26
CA PHE A 126 -25.35 -3.76 -4.16
C PHE A 126 -24.68 -5.12 -4.29
N SER A 127 -25.49 -6.19 -4.26
CA SER A 127 -25.07 -7.47 -4.84
C SER A 127 -25.29 -7.41 -6.35
N LYS A 128 -24.60 -8.26 -7.12
CA LYS A 128 -24.74 -8.30 -8.58
C LYS A 128 -26.18 -8.53 -9.02
N ASP A 129 -26.91 -9.36 -8.26
CA ASP A 129 -28.28 -9.77 -8.59
C ASP A 129 -29.33 -8.68 -8.31
N ASN A 130 -29.02 -7.71 -7.42
CA ASN A 130 -29.92 -6.60 -7.08
C ASN A 130 -29.37 -5.22 -7.48
N TYR A 131 -28.35 -5.19 -8.35
CA TYR A 131 -27.78 -3.95 -8.82
C TYR A 131 -28.77 -3.16 -9.70
N SER A 132 -28.92 -1.89 -9.37
CA SER A 132 -29.70 -0.93 -10.16
C SER A 132 -28.85 0.32 -10.40
N PHE A 133 -28.51 0.56 -11.66
CA PHE A 133 -27.73 1.74 -12.04
C PHE A 133 -28.44 3.03 -11.63
N SER A 134 -29.76 3.14 -11.82
CA SER A 134 -30.52 4.34 -11.44
C SER A 134 -30.45 4.60 -9.92
N SER A 135 -30.51 3.56 -9.08
CA SER A 135 -30.36 3.70 -7.63
C SER A 135 -28.94 4.11 -7.23
N ALA A 136 -27.92 3.55 -7.89
CA ALA A 136 -26.51 3.90 -7.68
C ALA A 136 -26.25 5.36 -8.10
N GLN A 137 -26.77 5.77 -9.26
CA GLN A 137 -26.65 7.13 -9.78
C GLN A 137 -27.36 8.16 -8.88
N ASN A 138 -28.60 7.88 -8.46
CA ASN A 138 -29.33 8.76 -7.56
C ASN A 138 -28.61 8.95 -6.23
N PHE A 139 -28.04 7.88 -5.68
CA PHE A 139 -27.24 7.98 -4.48
C PHE A 139 -25.97 8.84 -4.70
N ALA A 140 -25.23 8.60 -5.78
CA ALA A 140 -24.05 9.40 -6.13
C ALA A 140 -24.39 10.89 -6.32
N LEU A 141 -25.49 11.19 -7.01
CA LEU A 141 -25.99 12.56 -7.19
C LEU A 141 -26.38 13.21 -5.85
N SER A 142 -26.95 12.46 -4.92
CA SER A 142 -27.31 12.98 -3.59
C SER A 142 -26.09 13.34 -2.72
N LEU A 143 -24.94 12.71 -2.96
CA LEU A 143 -23.67 13.02 -2.30
C LEU A 143 -22.91 14.15 -2.99
N GLY A 144 -23.10 14.29 -4.32
CA GLY A 144 -22.21 15.03 -5.20
C GLY A 144 -21.01 14.17 -5.65
N PHE A 145 -20.63 14.30 -6.93
CA PHE A 145 -19.41 13.69 -7.44
C PHE A 145 -18.16 14.47 -6.97
N PRO A 146 -17.01 13.79 -6.80
CA PRO A 146 -16.74 12.40 -7.07
C PRO A 146 -17.25 11.46 -5.98
N VAL A 147 -17.45 10.18 -6.32
CA VAL A 147 -17.70 9.09 -5.37
C VAL A 147 -16.65 8.00 -5.51
N VAL A 148 -16.54 7.12 -4.50
CA VAL A 148 -15.62 5.97 -4.51
C VAL A 148 -16.41 4.69 -4.68
N VAL A 149 -15.99 3.84 -5.62
CA VAL A 149 -16.54 2.50 -5.85
C VAL A 149 -15.50 1.46 -5.52
N LYS A 150 -15.87 0.44 -4.73
CA LYS A 150 -14.95 -0.63 -4.33
C LYS A 150 -15.67 -1.94 -4.03
N PRO A 151 -15.01 -3.12 -4.20
CA PRO A 151 -15.55 -4.39 -3.74
C PRO A 151 -15.65 -4.42 -2.21
N SER A 152 -16.68 -5.10 -1.66
CA SER A 152 -16.86 -5.18 -0.20
C SER A 152 -15.81 -6.04 0.49
N ASP A 153 -15.21 -6.99 -0.23
CA ASP A 153 -14.42 -8.11 0.28
C ASP A 153 -13.00 -8.22 -0.34
N ASN A 154 -12.42 -7.13 -0.81
CA ASN A 154 -11.07 -7.14 -1.39
C ASN A 154 -10.16 -6.10 -0.74
N MET A 155 -8.83 -6.29 -0.90
CA MET A 155 -7.76 -5.48 -0.32
C MET A 155 -6.81 -4.91 -1.37
N GLY A 156 -5.86 -4.04 -0.93
CA GLY A 156 -4.78 -3.52 -1.78
C GLY A 156 -5.28 -2.66 -2.93
N SER A 157 -6.40 -1.98 -2.75
CA SER A 157 -7.06 -1.11 -3.74
C SER A 157 -7.48 -1.82 -5.04
N ARG A 158 -7.53 -3.16 -5.07
CA ARG A 158 -7.99 -3.92 -6.25
C ARG A 158 -9.48 -3.70 -6.50
N GLY A 159 -9.81 -3.18 -7.67
CA GLY A 159 -11.19 -2.83 -8.06
C GLY A 159 -11.74 -1.60 -7.34
N CYS A 160 -10.88 -0.79 -6.71
CA CYS A 160 -11.24 0.46 -6.06
C CYS A 160 -10.89 1.62 -6.98
N ARG A 161 -11.86 2.46 -7.30
CA ARG A 161 -11.61 3.67 -8.10
C ARG A 161 -12.57 4.82 -7.77
N ILE A 162 -12.13 6.03 -8.11
CA ILE A 162 -12.95 7.25 -8.10
C ILE A 162 -13.81 7.26 -9.37
N ALA A 163 -15.05 7.70 -9.22
CA ALA A 163 -15.93 8.06 -10.32
C ALA A 163 -16.29 9.54 -10.20
N ALA A 164 -15.94 10.34 -11.21
CA ALA A 164 -16.14 11.78 -11.22
C ALA A 164 -17.49 12.20 -11.86
N ASN A 165 -18.21 11.25 -12.48
CA ASN A 165 -19.49 11.45 -13.11
C ASN A 165 -20.21 10.10 -13.29
N SER A 166 -21.45 10.14 -13.82
CA SER A 166 -22.28 8.94 -14.00
C SER A 166 -21.71 7.92 -14.98
N LEU A 167 -21.01 8.34 -16.03
CA LEU A 167 -20.39 7.42 -16.99
C LEU A 167 -19.23 6.65 -16.34
N GLU A 168 -18.40 7.35 -15.58
CA GLU A 168 -17.32 6.72 -14.82
C GLU A 168 -17.84 5.84 -13.68
N LEU A 169 -19.00 6.17 -13.08
CA LEU A 169 -19.64 5.36 -12.06
C LEU A 169 -20.02 3.97 -12.60
N GLU A 170 -20.62 3.89 -13.79
CA GLU A 170 -21.00 2.62 -14.40
C GLU A 170 -19.77 1.73 -14.65
N LYS A 171 -18.71 2.29 -15.27
CA LYS A 171 -17.44 1.59 -15.50
C LYS A 171 -16.80 1.12 -14.18
N ALA A 172 -16.81 1.97 -13.15
CA ALA A 172 -16.25 1.66 -11.85
C ALA A 172 -16.98 0.51 -11.13
N VAL A 173 -18.30 0.46 -11.23
CA VAL A 173 -19.12 -0.62 -10.66
C VAL A 173 -18.85 -1.94 -11.37
N GLU A 174 -18.81 -1.95 -12.70
CA GLU A 174 -18.49 -3.14 -13.48
C GLU A 174 -17.09 -3.69 -13.15
N GLU A 175 -16.10 -2.82 -13.08
CA GLU A 175 -14.73 -3.18 -12.69
C GLU A 175 -14.72 -3.76 -11.27
N SER A 176 -15.38 -3.11 -10.32
CA SER A 176 -15.43 -3.51 -8.92
C SER A 176 -16.06 -4.90 -8.72
N PHE A 177 -17.13 -5.24 -9.47
CA PHE A 177 -17.74 -6.57 -9.45
C PHE A 177 -16.79 -7.68 -9.90
N LYS A 178 -15.87 -7.41 -10.83
CA LYS A 178 -14.86 -8.40 -11.29
C LYS A 178 -13.90 -8.79 -10.17
N PHE A 179 -13.62 -7.86 -9.26
CA PHE A 179 -12.71 -8.05 -8.13
C PHE A 179 -13.38 -8.52 -6.84
N SER A 180 -14.71 -8.54 -6.76
CA SER A 180 -15.44 -9.03 -5.58
C SER A 180 -15.70 -10.53 -5.65
N SER A 181 -15.26 -11.28 -4.63
CA SER A 181 -15.56 -12.70 -4.47
C SER A 181 -17.02 -12.92 -4.08
N SER A 182 -17.58 -12.06 -3.22
CA SER A 182 -18.99 -12.09 -2.78
C SER A 182 -19.95 -11.49 -3.81
N LYS A 183 -19.43 -10.96 -4.94
CA LYS A 183 -20.22 -10.24 -5.94
C LYS A 183 -20.99 -9.06 -5.34
N THR A 184 -20.36 -8.39 -4.36
CA THR A 184 -20.93 -7.23 -3.67
C THR A 184 -20.01 -6.03 -3.86
N VAL A 185 -20.57 -4.90 -4.29
CA VAL A 185 -19.89 -3.62 -4.41
C VAL A 185 -20.47 -2.62 -3.42
N ILE A 186 -19.66 -1.64 -3.06
CA ILE A 186 -20.03 -0.52 -2.21
C ILE A 186 -19.68 0.78 -2.94
N ILE A 187 -20.59 1.73 -2.92
CA ILE A 187 -20.40 3.09 -3.40
C ILE A 187 -20.40 4.01 -2.20
N GLU A 188 -19.39 4.84 -2.07
CA GLU A 188 -19.16 5.66 -0.89
C GLU A 188 -18.93 7.13 -1.27
N GLU A 189 -19.25 8.00 -0.31
CA GLU A 189 -18.80 9.39 -0.29
C GLU A 189 -17.27 9.45 -0.47
N PHE A 190 -16.80 10.34 -1.35
CA PHE A 190 -15.38 10.63 -1.44
C PHE A 190 -14.97 11.47 -0.23
N LEU A 191 -14.11 10.94 0.60
CA LEU A 191 -13.55 11.65 1.74
C LEU A 191 -12.33 12.45 1.29
N ASP A 192 -12.33 13.75 1.52
CA ASP A 192 -11.19 14.63 1.33
C ASP A 192 -10.13 14.43 2.44
N GLY A 193 -9.06 15.24 2.41
CA GLY A 193 -8.09 15.36 3.50
C GLY A 193 -6.99 14.33 3.51
N LYS A 194 -6.08 14.50 4.48
CA LYS A 194 -4.89 13.67 4.67
C LYS A 194 -5.27 12.29 5.18
N GLU A 195 -4.59 11.26 4.67
CA GLU A 195 -4.84 9.86 5.04
C GLU A 195 -3.72 9.31 5.93
N PHE A 196 -4.13 8.55 6.95
CA PHE A 196 -3.24 7.94 7.94
C PHE A 196 -3.50 6.45 8.06
N SER A 197 -2.45 5.70 8.39
CA SER A 197 -2.56 4.31 8.84
C SER A 197 -2.09 4.22 10.28
N ILE A 198 -2.92 3.63 11.14
CA ILE A 198 -2.64 3.53 12.57
C ILE A 198 -2.77 2.06 12.97
N ASP A 199 -1.71 1.50 13.59
CA ASP A 199 -1.74 0.18 14.20
C ASP A 199 -1.88 0.28 15.71
N ALA A 200 -2.66 -0.62 16.29
CA ALA A 200 -2.81 -0.76 17.73
C ALA A 200 -2.87 -2.22 18.15
N LEU A 201 -2.53 -2.47 19.41
CA LEU A 201 -2.75 -3.74 20.08
C LEU A 201 -3.81 -3.55 21.18
N VAL A 202 -4.83 -4.40 21.12
CA VAL A 202 -5.87 -4.51 22.15
C VAL A 202 -5.49 -5.67 23.06
N TYR A 203 -5.25 -5.35 24.32
CA TYR A 203 -4.88 -6.34 25.33
C TYR A 203 -5.54 -5.98 26.67
N GLU A 204 -6.37 -6.88 27.19
CA GLU A 204 -7.26 -6.60 28.32
C GLU A 204 -8.14 -5.37 28.03
N ASP A 205 -8.25 -4.42 28.93
CA ASP A 205 -9.01 -3.17 28.72
C ASP A 205 -8.16 -2.03 28.16
N SER A 206 -7.02 -2.35 27.55
CA SER A 206 -6.08 -1.37 27.04
C SER A 206 -6.02 -1.38 25.51
N PHE A 207 -5.93 -0.19 24.93
CA PHE A 207 -5.70 0.05 23.52
C PHE A 207 -4.38 0.81 23.36
N THR A 208 -3.37 0.15 22.84
CA THR A 208 -2.03 0.73 22.69
C THR A 208 -1.72 0.97 21.21
N VAL A 209 -1.62 2.24 20.81
CA VAL A 209 -1.13 2.63 19.48
C VAL A 209 0.34 2.23 19.37
N THR A 210 0.66 1.43 18.36
CA THR A 210 2.01 0.91 18.12
C THR A 210 2.68 1.51 16.88
N GLY A 211 1.91 2.23 16.06
CA GLY A 211 2.40 2.95 14.90
C GLY A 211 1.38 3.92 14.33
N PHE A 212 1.87 5.07 13.87
CA PHE A 212 1.06 6.13 13.28
C PHE A 212 1.80 6.71 12.07
N ALA A 213 1.29 6.47 10.87
CA ALA A 213 1.91 6.86 9.61
C ALA A 213 1.00 7.74 8.75
N SER A 214 1.58 8.77 8.12
CA SER A 214 0.96 9.48 6.99
C SER A 214 1.08 8.62 5.74
N ARG A 215 -0.02 8.45 4.99
CA ARG A 215 -0.06 7.70 3.73
C ARG A 215 -0.02 8.63 2.53
N HIS A 216 0.73 8.23 1.51
CA HIS A 216 0.90 8.96 0.26
C HIS A 216 0.19 8.21 -0.87
N ILE A 217 -1.06 8.61 -1.15
CA ILE A 217 -1.93 8.00 -2.15
C ILE A 217 -1.98 8.90 -3.37
N PHE A 218 -1.65 8.34 -4.56
CA PHE A 218 -1.55 9.08 -5.82
C PHE A 218 -2.28 8.39 -6.97
N TYR A 219 -2.31 9.08 -8.11
CA TYR A 219 -2.73 8.61 -9.43
C TYR A 219 -4.22 8.23 -9.55
N PRO A 220 -5.12 9.22 -9.32
CA PRO A 220 -6.53 9.02 -9.65
C PRO A 220 -6.68 8.58 -11.13
N PRO A 221 -7.71 7.79 -11.46
CA PRO A 221 -8.85 7.43 -10.63
C PRO A 221 -8.59 6.30 -9.63
N TYR A 222 -7.37 5.75 -9.59
CA TYR A 222 -6.98 4.69 -8.66
C TYR A 222 -6.36 5.24 -7.38
N PHE A 223 -6.25 4.39 -6.35
CA PHE A 223 -5.67 4.72 -5.05
C PHE A 223 -4.35 3.98 -4.88
N ILE A 224 -3.29 4.51 -5.48
CA ILE A 224 -1.96 3.87 -5.44
C ILE A 224 -1.16 4.43 -4.27
N GLU A 225 -0.88 3.60 -3.29
CA GLU A 225 -0.01 3.94 -2.17
C GLU A 225 1.44 3.94 -2.64
N MET A 226 2.00 5.13 -2.84
CA MET A 226 3.39 5.32 -3.26
C MET A 226 4.35 5.40 -2.08
N GLY A 227 3.83 5.34 -0.87
CA GLY A 227 4.63 5.31 0.34
C GLY A 227 3.89 5.80 1.57
N HIS A 228 4.62 5.80 2.68
CA HIS A 228 4.18 6.38 3.94
C HIS A 228 5.36 6.97 4.72
N THR A 229 5.07 7.82 5.68
CA THR A 229 6.06 8.44 6.56
C THR A 229 5.60 8.41 8.02
N LEU A 230 6.57 8.19 8.90
CA LEU A 230 6.51 8.34 10.34
C LEU A 230 7.50 9.45 10.73
N ALA A 231 7.19 10.47 11.48
CA ALA A 231 5.96 10.86 12.11
C ALA A 231 5.10 11.72 11.17
N SER A 232 3.82 11.88 11.51
CA SER A 232 2.95 12.77 10.75
C SER A 232 3.06 14.22 11.25
N LEU A 233 3.06 15.17 10.30
CA LEU A 233 3.03 16.59 10.60
C LEU A 233 1.56 17.06 10.74
N ILE A 234 0.96 16.77 11.90
CA ILE A 234 -0.38 17.25 12.28
C ILE A 234 -0.33 17.76 13.74
N SER A 235 -1.35 18.49 14.14
CA SER A 235 -1.47 18.95 15.52
C SER A 235 -1.66 17.78 16.47
N GLU A 236 -1.25 17.93 17.73
CA GLU A 236 -1.47 16.91 18.75
C GLU A 236 -2.96 16.66 18.99
N GLU A 237 -3.79 17.68 18.89
CA GLU A 237 -5.24 17.56 18.98
C GLU A 237 -5.81 16.68 17.86
N ASP A 238 -5.45 16.95 16.61
CA ASP A 238 -5.88 16.11 15.47
C ASP A 238 -5.42 14.67 15.61
N ARG A 239 -4.19 14.45 16.08
CA ARG A 239 -3.63 13.13 16.34
C ARG A 239 -4.45 12.36 17.37
N LEU A 240 -4.77 12.99 18.49
CA LEU A 240 -5.58 12.39 19.55
C LEU A 240 -7.02 12.17 19.09
N ASN A 241 -7.61 13.08 18.32
CA ASN A 241 -8.93 12.91 17.71
C ASN A 241 -9.00 11.69 16.78
N LEU A 242 -7.96 11.48 15.95
CA LEU A 242 -7.83 10.30 15.08
C LEU A 242 -7.73 9.01 15.90
N ILE A 243 -6.91 8.99 16.95
CA ILE A 243 -6.75 7.84 17.86
C ILE A 243 -8.05 7.52 18.60
N ALA A 244 -8.73 8.53 19.13
CA ALA A 244 -10.01 8.34 19.82
C ALA A 244 -11.09 7.77 18.88
N THR A 245 -11.17 8.29 17.66
CA THR A 245 -12.10 7.78 16.63
C THR A 245 -11.79 6.33 16.26
N PHE A 246 -10.50 5.98 16.13
CA PHE A 246 -10.06 4.60 15.87
C PHE A 246 -10.45 3.67 17.04
N ALA A 247 -10.21 4.06 18.28
CA ALA A 247 -10.57 3.27 19.45
C ALA A 247 -12.10 3.01 19.54
N LEU A 248 -12.90 4.02 19.25
CA LEU A 248 -14.36 3.89 19.16
C LEU A 248 -14.78 2.92 18.04
N ALA A 249 -14.17 3.01 16.87
CA ALA A 249 -14.44 2.11 15.75
C ALA A 249 -14.09 0.65 16.09
N VAL A 250 -12.93 0.41 16.70
CA VAL A 250 -12.48 -0.93 17.17
C VAL A 250 -13.49 -1.53 18.14
N LYS A 251 -13.92 -0.75 19.13
CA LYS A 251 -14.93 -1.19 20.11
C LYS A 251 -16.28 -1.49 19.47
N SER A 252 -16.71 -0.63 18.52
CA SER A 252 -18.00 -0.78 17.83
C SER A 252 -18.10 -2.07 17.01
N LEU A 253 -16.97 -2.52 16.43
CA LEU A 253 -16.86 -3.79 15.70
C LEU A 253 -16.74 -5.01 16.62
N GLY A 254 -16.53 -4.80 17.93
CA GLY A 254 -16.34 -5.85 18.93
C GLY A 254 -14.92 -6.40 19.02
N LEU A 255 -13.92 -5.72 18.45
CA LEU A 255 -12.52 -6.15 18.53
C LEU A 255 -11.98 -5.95 19.94
N SER A 256 -11.50 -7.02 20.59
CA SER A 256 -11.17 -7.02 22.02
C SER A 256 -9.82 -7.67 22.38
N CYS A 257 -9.18 -8.43 21.48
CA CYS A 257 -7.95 -9.16 21.80
C CYS A 257 -7.04 -9.32 20.57
N GLY A 258 -5.91 -8.65 20.54
CA GLY A 258 -4.94 -8.74 19.44
C GLY A 258 -4.78 -7.46 18.64
N ALA A 259 -4.35 -7.57 17.39
CA ALA A 259 -4.02 -6.42 16.56
C ALA A 259 -5.26 -5.80 15.89
N ALA A 260 -5.28 -4.47 15.84
CA ALA A 260 -6.22 -3.70 15.03
C ALA A 260 -5.45 -2.65 14.21
N LYS A 261 -5.93 -2.39 12.98
CA LYS A 261 -5.37 -1.38 12.09
C LYS A 261 -6.50 -0.51 11.56
N ALA A 262 -6.26 0.80 11.46
CA ALA A 262 -7.14 1.74 10.79
C ALA A 262 -6.47 2.37 9.55
N ASP A 263 -7.22 2.53 8.46
CA ASP A 263 -7.03 3.59 7.49
C ASP A 263 -8.07 4.68 7.81
N ILE A 264 -7.60 5.87 8.11
CA ILE A 264 -8.42 6.96 8.61
C ILE A 264 -8.01 8.28 7.95
N LYS A 265 -8.99 9.12 7.64
CA LYS A 265 -8.73 10.45 7.07
C LYS A 265 -9.05 11.55 8.06
N LEU A 266 -8.20 12.57 8.05
CA LEU A 266 -8.48 13.85 8.68
C LEU A 266 -9.09 14.75 7.61
N THR A 267 -10.43 14.81 7.60
CA THR A 267 -11.20 15.63 6.66
C THR A 267 -11.46 17.03 7.22
N SER A 268 -11.99 17.93 6.40
CA SER A 268 -12.49 19.23 6.85
C SER A 268 -13.55 19.16 7.96
N ASN A 269 -14.22 18.01 8.09
CA ASN A 269 -15.24 17.73 9.13
C ASN A 269 -14.71 16.80 10.24
N GLY A 270 -13.39 16.76 10.45
CA GLY A 270 -12.73 15.91 11.44
C GLY A 270 -12.42 14.49 10.95
N PRO A 271 -12.01 13.60 11.88
CA PRO A 271 -11.65 12.22 11.56
C PRO A 271 -12.79 11.41 10.94
N ARG A 272 -12.49 10.63 9.87
CA ARG A 272 -13.42 9.71 9.21
C ARG A 272 -12.75 8.36 8.95
N ILE A 273 -13.34 7.26 9.43
CA ILE A 273 -12.82 5.92 9.22
C ILE A 273 -12.96 5.52 7.74
N GLY A 274 -11.86 5.21 7.11
CA GLY A 274 -11.78 4.59 5.79
C GLY A 274 -11.94 3.07 5.85
N GLU A 275 -11.19 2.41 6.74
CA GLU A 275 -11.25 0.95 6.94
C GLU A 275 -10.65 0.57 8.29
N ILE A 276 -11.22 -0.46 8.95
CA ILE A 276 -10.63 -1.15 10.10
C ILE A 276 -10.30 -2.58 9.69
N ALA A 277 -9.16 -3.09 10.12
CA ALA A 277 -8.79 -4.49 9.96
C ALA A 277 -8.41 -5.11 11.32
N ALA A 278 -8.85 -6.34 11.57
CA ALA A 278 -8.54 -7.12 12.78
C ALA A 278 -7.18 -7.82 12.67
N ARG A 279 -6.14 -7.06 12.31
CA ARG A 279 -4.78 -7.53 12.04
C ARG A 279 -3.78 -6.39 12.02
N LEU A 280 -2.50 -6.72 12.00
CA LEU A 280 -1.43 -5.77 11.74
C LEU A 280 -1.46 -5.22 10.31
N SER A 281 -0.98 -4.00 10.09
CA SER A 281 -0.87 -3.39 8.77
C SER A 281 0.07 -4.18 7.84
N GLY A 282 -0.26 -4.12 6.55
CA GLY A 282 0.63 -4.51 5.45
C GLY A 282 1.50 -3.32 5.00
N GLY A 283 1.90 -3.34 3.72
CA GLY A 283 2.62 -2.21 3.11
C GLY A 283 3.96 -1.89 3.78
N TYR A 284 4.59 -2.86 4.40
CA TYR A 284 5.86 -2.72 5.15
C TYR A 284 5.77 -1.82 6.41
N MET A 285 4.58 -1.55 6.94
CA MET A 285 4.42 -0.75 8.16
C MET A 285 4.73 -1.58 9.41
N SER A 286 3.90 -2.57 9.76
CA SER A 286 4.01 -3.30 11.03
C SER A 286 5.30 -4.11 11.20
N GLY A 287 5.86 -4.63 10.12
CA GLY A 287 7.09 -5.42 10.16
C GLY A 287 8.39 -4.62 9.94
N TRP A 288 8.29 -3.36 9.50
CA TRP A 288 9.45 -2.56 9.09
C TRP A 288 9.42 -1.13 9.62
N THR A 289 8.63 -0.22 9.00
CA THR A 289 8.73 1.21 9.33
C THR A 289 8.34 1.54 10.76
N PHE A 290 7.31 0.91 11.35
CA PHE A 290 6.97 1.10 12.75
C PHE A 290 8.09 0.60 13.69
N PRO A 291 8.61 -0.64 13.55
CA PRO A 291 9.78 -1.07 14.33
C PRO A 291 11.02 -0.21 14.12
N TYR A 292 11.28 0.28 12.91
CA TYR A 292 12.45 1.14 12.67
C TYR A 292 12.33 2.50 13.36
N SER A 293 11.12 3.08 13.43
CA SER A 293 10.91 4.38 14.08
C SER A 293 10.84 4.30 15.60
N SER A 294 10.40 3.17 16.18
CA SER A 294 10.18 3.04 17.62
C SER A 294 11.12 2.06 18.33
N GLY A 295 11.88 1.24 17.59
CA GLY A 295 12.64 0.12 18.18
C GLY A 295 11.76 -0.94 18.85
N PHE A 296 10.45 -0.99 18.52
CA PHE A 296 9.48 -1.87 19.14
C PHE A 296 8.92 -2.90 18.14
N ASP A 297 9.15 -4.19 18.40
CA ASP A 297 8.62 -5.28 17.58
C ASP A 297 7.16 -5.57 17.95
N LEU A 298 6.24 -4.83 17.30
CA LEU A 298 4.81 -5.01 17.53
C LEU A 298 4.30 -6.37 17.03
N THR A 299 4.95 -6.96 16.03
CA THR A 299 4.58 -8.30 15.52
C THR A 299 4.85 -9.36 16.57
N GLU A 300 6.00 -9.31 17.25
CA GLU A 300 6.31 -10.22 18.36
C GLU A 300 5.30 -10.07 19.50
N GLN A 301 4.93 -8.83 19.87
CA GLN A 301 3.99 -8.61 20.97
C GLN A 301 2.55 -9.04 20.60
N ALA A 302 2.10 -8.80 19.38
CA ALA A 302 0.83 -9.29 18.88
C ALA A 302 0.77 -10.83 18.89
N LEU A 303 1.86 -11.46 18.49
CA LEU A 303 1.98 -12.92 18.50
C LEU A 303 1.96 -13.48 19.94
N LYS A 304 2.62 -12.84 20.89
CA LYS A 304 2.56 -13.22 22.33
C LYS A 304 1.13 -13.18 22.84
N ILE A 305 0.36 -12.12 22.52
CA ILE A 305 -1.06 -12.02 22.87
C ILE A 305 -1.83 -13.22 22.30
N ALA A 306 -1.63 -13.55 21.03
CA ALA A 306 -2.29 -14.69 20.37
C ALA A 306 -1.90 -16.06 20.98
N CYS A 307 -0.81 -16.14 21.72
CA CYS A 307 -0.30 -17.36 22.37
C CYS A 307 -0.57 -17.40 23.89
N SER A 308 -1.39 -16.51 24.45
CA SER A 308 -1.57 -16.36 25.91
C SER A 308 -0.28 -16.02 26.67
N ILE A 309 0.70 -15.45 26.01
CA ILE A 309 1.95 -15.02 26.64
C ILE A 309 1.87 -13.53 26.93
N LYS A 310 2.20 -13.14 28.18
CA LYS A 310 2.19 -11.74 28.61
C LYS A 310 3.10 -10.89 27.71
N PRO A 311 2.59 -9.82 27.07
CA PRO A 311 3.36 -8.96 26.18
C PRO A 311 4.17 -7.93 26.99
N GLU A 312 5.20 -8.35 27.70
CA GLU A 312 5.94 -7.54 28.68
C GLU A 312 6.52 -6.26 28.09
N LYS A 313 7.08 -6.32 26.86
CA LYS A 313 7.62 -5.13 26.20
C LYS A 313 6.53 -4.12 25.84
N LEU A 314 5.32 -4.58 25.49
CA LEU A 314 4.16 -3.71 25.28
C LEU A 314 3.82 -2.97 26.57
N LEU A 315 3.71 -3.70 27.66
CA LEU A 315 3.31 -3.16 28.97
C LEU A 315 4.35 -2.20 29.56
N SER A 316 5.64 -2.48 29.38
CA SER A 316 6.73 -1.68 29.96
C SER A 316 7.08 -0.43 29.14
N ARG A 317 6.84 -0.44 27.82
CA ARG A 317 7.23 0.68 26.92
C ARG A 317 6.10 1.66 26.62
N ARG A 318 4.85 1.27 26.85
CA ARG A 318 3.70 2.12 26.54
C ARG A 318 3.61 3.30 27.49
N LYS A 319 3.19 4.45 26.96
CA LYS A 319 2.85 5.66 27.72
C LYS A 319 1.36 5.93 27.60
N GLN A 320 0.74 6.32 28.70
CA GLN A 320 -0.68 6.70 28.71
C GLN A 320 -0.88 8.00 27.93
N ILE A 321 -1.95 8.06 27.15
CA ILE A 321 -2.38 9.25 26.41
C ILE A 321 -3.83 9.62 26.78
N PRO A 322 -4.21 10.89 26.69
CA PRO A 322 -5.59 11.32 26.99
C PRO A 322 -6.55 10.82 25.92
N TYR A 323 -7.80 10.57 26.32
CA TYR A 323 -8.90 10.39 25.40
C TYR A 323 -9.46 11.76 25.01
N LEU A 324 -9.24 12.15 23.76
CA LEU A 324 -9.74 13.39 23.18
C LEU A 324 -10.55 13.08 21.92
N PRO A 325 -11.87 12.84 22.04
CA PRO A 325 -12.71 12.57 20.87
C PRO A 325 -12.99 13.85 20.08
N PRO A 326 -13.20 13.77 18.75
CA PRO A 326 -13.64 14.90 17.96
C PRO A 326 -15.05 15.35 18.40
N GLU A 327 -15.45 16.58 18.04
CA GLU A 327 -16.76 17.15 18.41
C GLU A 327 -17.93 16.23 18.04
N SER A 328 -17.86 15.53 16.88
CA SER A 328 -18.87 14.56 16.44
C SER A 328 -19.00 13.34 17.37
N CYS A 329 -18.02 13.11 18.25
CA CYS A 329 -17.97 11.96 19.17
C CYS A 329 -17.88 12.38 20.64
N LYS A 330 -18.07 13.65 20.98
CA LYS A 330 -17.88 14.19 22.35
C LYS A 330 -18.75 13.49 23.41
N ASN A 331 -19.88 12.93 23.03
CA ASN A 331 -20.79 12.23 23.92
C ASN A 331 -20.40 10.77 24.22
N PHE A 332 -19.36 10.25 23.55
CA PHE A 332 -18.85 8.91 23.81
C PHE A 332 -17.75 8.96 24.88
N SER A 333 -17.88 8.11 25.89
CA SER A 333 -16.79 7.86 26.84
C SER A 333 -15.67 7.04 26.19
N SER A 334 -14.47 7.11 26.76
CA SER A 334 -13.35 6.27 26.28
C SER A 334 -13.71 4.79 26.37
N PRO A 335 -13.59 4.04 25.25
CA PRO A 335 -13.92 2.63 25.25
C PRO A 335 -12.82 1.74 25.84
N PHE A 336 -11.61 2.29 26.04
CA PHE A 336 -10.40 1.63 26.51
C PHE A 336 -9.52 2.59 27.32
N ASN A 337 -8.58 2.05 28.10
CA ASN A 337 -7.43 2.80 28.57
C ASN A 337 -6.46 3.00 27.38
N LEU A 338 -6.20 4.26 27.02
CA LEU A 338 -5.43 4.59 25.84
C LEU A 338 -3.94 4.75 26.14
N PHE A 339 -3.12 4.12 25.32
CA PHE A 339 -1.66 4.19 25.39
C PHE A 339 -1.06 4.32 23.99
N GLU A 340 0.20 4.69 23.93
CA GLU A 340 1.02 4.65 22.72
C GLU A 340 2.44 4.16 23.00
N ILE A 341 3.10 3.62 21.98
CA ILE A 341 4.53 3.35 21.98
C ILE A 341 5.23 4.59 21.43
N PRO A 342 6.13 5.23 22.22
CA PRO A 342 6.89 6.37 21.73
C PRO A 342 7.76 6.02 20.52
N GLN A 343 7.92 6.99 19.63
CA GLN A 343 8.85 6.92 18.49
C GLN A 343 10.16 7.63 18.86
N ASP A 344 11.28 7.02 18.53
CA ASP A 344 12.64 7.51 18.83
C ASP A 344 13.36 8.02 17.57
N SER A 345 12.83 7.73 16.39
CA SER A 345 13.40 8.12 15.10
C SER A 345 12.33 8.20 14.02
N PHE A 346 12.70 8.64 12.82
CA PHE A 346 11.82 8.78 11.67
C PHE A 346 12.07 7.66 10.66
N SER A 347 11.02 7.22 9.98
CA SER A 347 11.11 6.23 8.91
C SER A 347 10.22 6.63 7.75
N ALA A 348 10.66 6.34 6.53
CA ALA A 348 9.88 6.54 5.33
C ALA A 348 9.94 5.29 4.43
N GLU A 349 8.83 4.97 3.81
CA GLU A 349 8.75 3.98 2.74
C GLU A 349 8.38 4.71 1.44
N ARG A 350 9.07 4.38 0.35
CA ARG A 350 8.78 4.88 -1.00
C ARG A 350 8.75 3.72 -1.98
N ALA A 351 7.69 3.66 -2.77
CA ALA A 351 7.56 2.71 -3.85
C ALA A 351 8.25 3.21 -5.11
N TRP A 352 8.69 2.28 -5.96
CA TRP A 352 8.98 2.58 -7.36
C TRP A 352 8.06 1.79 -8.28
N ILE A 353 7.82 2.35 -9.46
CA ILE A 353 6.89 1.85 -10.47
C ILE A 353 7.56 1.89 -11.83
N SER A 354 6.91 1.28 -12.81
CA SER A 354 7.36 1.23 -14.20
C SER A 354 6.25 1.67 -15.15
N ILE A 355 6.63 2.22 -16.30
CA ILE A 355 5.78 2.28 -17.48
C ILE A 355 5.49 0.86 -17.98
N PRO A 356 4.43 0.63 -18.77
CA PRO A 356 4.12 -0.70 -19.31
C PRO A 356 5.25 -1.27 -20.16
N GLY A 357 5.46 -2.58 -20.10
CA GLY A 357 6.42 -3.30 -20.94
C GLY A 357 6.92 -4.60 -20.32
N THR A 358 7.92 -5.20 -20.94
CA THR A 358 8.59 -6.41 -20.48
C THR A 358 9.96 -6.07 -19.92
N VAL A 359 10.26 -6.51 -18.70
CA VAL A 359 11.55 -6.24 -18.04
C VAL A 359 12.68 -6.91 -18.79
N LYS A 360 13.66 -6.13 -19.20
CA LYS A 360 14.94 -6.59 -19.74
C LYS A 360 15.95 -6.76 -18.62
N ASP A 361 16.11 -5.72 -17.78
CA ASP A 361 17.09 -5.66 -16.71
C ASP A 361 16.68 -4.58 -15.68
N VAL A 362 17.32 -4.60 -14.51
CA VAL A 362 17.15 -3.58 -13.48
C VAL A 362 18.50 -3.11 -12.98
N LEU A 363 18.76 -1.83 -13.14
CA LEU A 363 19.99 -1.17 -12.73
C LEU A 363 19.77 -0.46 -11.38
N GLY A 364 20.84 -0.25 -10.65
CA GLY A 364 20.87 0.65 -9.49
C GLY A 364 20.37 0.09 -8.16
N LEU A 365 20.02 -1.19 -8.06
CA LEU A 365 19.58 -1.79 -6.79
C LEU A 365 20.68 -1.72 -5.72
N SER A 366 21.91 -2.10 -6.08
CA SER A 366 23.07 -2.05 -5.18
C SER A 366 23.47 -0.61 -4.79
N GLU A 367 23.30 0.35 -5.70
CA GLU A 367 23.50 1.78 -5.41
C GLU A 367 22.41 2.33 -4.50
N ALA A 368 21.18 1.87 -4.65
CA ALA A 368 20.08 2.23 -3.75
C ALA A 368 20.32 1.74 -2.32
N GLU A 369 20.79 0.50 -2.15
CA GLU A 369 21.14 -0.07 -0.84
C GLU A 369 22.26 0.70 -0.12
N LYS A 370 23.18 1.33 -0.86
CA LYS A 370 24.30 2.12 -0.31
C LYS A 370 23.92 3.55 0.07
N VAL A 371 22.72 4.01 -0.23
CA VAL A 371 22.29 5.35 0.19
C VAL A 371 22.16 5.39 1.71
N SER A 372 22.79 6.39 2.33
CA SER A 372 22.78 6.55 3.79
C SER A 372 21.36 6.59 4.34
N GLY A 373 21.09 5.85 5.40
CA GLY A 373 19.79 5.76 6.05
C GLY A 373 18.84 4.72 5.43
N ILE A 374 19.24 4.01 4.37
CA ILE A 374 18.44 2.92 3.82
C ILE A 374 18.58 1.66 4.67
N MET A 375 17.42 1.11 5.02
CA MET A 375 17.30 -0.11 5.82
C MET A 375 16.96 -1.32 4.96
N ASP A 376 16.11 -1.17 3.96
CA ASP A 376 15.72 -2.23 3.04
C ASP A 376 15.45 -1.69 1.63
N VAL A 377 15.86 -2.46 0.63
CA VAL A 377 15.42 -2.36 -0.77
C VAL A 377 14.71 -3.66 -1.10
N ILE A 378 13.43 -3.59 -1.44
CA ILE A 378 12.55 -4.76 -1.58
C ILE A 378 12.00 -4.83 -3.01
N PRO A 379 12.68 -5.52 -3.92
CA PRO A 379 12.19 -5.73 -5.29
C PRO A 379 11.02 -6.73 -5.31
N LEU A 380 9.99 -6.46 -6.11
CA LEU A 380 8.80 -7.28 -6.23
C LEU A 380 8.62 -7.91 -7.62
N LYS A 381 8.86 -7.14 -8.69
CA LYS A 381 8.63 -7.57 -10.07
C LYS A 381 9.79 -7.10 -10.96
N LEU A 382 10.88 -7.85 -10.96
CA LEU A 382 12.11 -7.42 -11.64
C LEU A 382 12.86 -8.54 -12.34
N LYS A 383 12.23 -9.70 -12.55
CA LYS A 383 12.87 -10.79 -13.29
C LYS A 383 12.86 -10.49 -14.79
N HIS A 384 13.94 -10.83 -15.48
CA HIS A 384 14.00 -10.79 -16.95
C HIS A 384 12.78 -11.51 -17.57
N GLY A 385 12.12 -10.86 -18.52
CA GLY A 385 10.91 -11.36 -19.17
C GLY A 385 9.60 -11.16 -18.39
N GLU A 386 9.64 -10.62 -17.17
CA GLU A 386 8.44 -10.32 -16.40
C GLU A 386 7.72 -9.09 -16.97
N LYS A 387 6.38 -9.16 -17.10
CA LYS A 387 5.58 -8.03 -17.55
C LYS A 387 5.30 -7.06 -16.40
N VAL A 388 5.52 -5.79 -16.65
CA VAL A 388 5.22 -4.67 -15.77
C VAL A 388 4.21 -3.74 -16.41
N SER A 389 3.50 -2.97 -15.60
CA SER A 389 2.54 -1.97 -16.05
C SER A 389 2.53 -0.80 -15.10
N PHE A 390 2.01 0.34 -15.53
CA PHE A 390 1.70 1.40 -14.59
C PHE A 390 0.64 0.89 -13.61
N PRO A 391 0.83 1.05 -12.28
CA PRO A 391 0.00 0.36 -11.29
C PRO A 391 -1.44 0.89 -11.30
N ARG A 392 -2.41 -0.03 -11.18
CA ARG A 392 -3.83 0.27 -10.93
C ARG A 392 -4.27 -0.15 -9.52
N ASN A 393 -3.35 -0.71 -8.74
CA ASN A 393 -3.55 -1.15 -7.35
C ASN A 393 -2.20 -1.29 -6.63
N ASN A 394 -2.23 -1.51 -5.33
CA ASN A 394 -1.02 -1.53 -4.50
C ASN A 394 -0.12 -2.76 -4.68
N VAL A 395 -0.60 -3.83 -5.34
CA VAL A 395 0.21 -5.05 -5.58
C VAL A 395 0.91 -5.04 -6.94
N SER A 396 0.65 -4.01 -7.78
CA SER A 396 1.26 -3.86 -9.12
C SER A 396 2.57 -3.05 -9.11
N LYS A 397 2.99 -2.54 -7.95
CA LYS A 397 4.25 -1.79 -7.80
C LYS A 397 5.46 -2.69 -8.07
N CYS A 398 6.57 -2.09 -8.53
CA CYS A 398 7.79 -2.83 -8.83
C CYS A 398 8.66 -3.09 -7.61
N GLY A 399 8.51 -2.31 -6.55
CA GLY A 399 9.20 -2.54 -5.29
C GLY A 399 9.08 -1.36 -4.33
N ASN A 400 9.77 -1.47 -3.20
CA ASN A 400 9.72 -0.50 -2.11
C ASN A 400 11.10 -0.31 -1.48
N VAL A 401 11.42 0.92 -1.12
CA VAL A 401 12.61 1.29 -0.34
C VAL A 401 12.17 1.77 1.03
N ILE A 402 12.87 1.37 2.07
CA ILE A 402 12.59 1.78 3.45
C ILE A 402 13.82 2.43 4.04
N SER A 403 13.64 3.61 4.64
CA SER A 403 14.68 4.38 5.29
C SER A 403 14.40 4.59 6.77
N LYS A 404 15.47 4.92 7.51
CA LYS A 404 15.46 5.40 8.90
C LYS A 404 16.43 6.55 9.04
N ALA A 405 16.05 7.60 9.79
CA ALA A 405 16.92 8.73 10.10
C ALA A 405 16.49 9.46 11.39
N ASP A 406 17.35 10.39 11.85
CA ASP A 406 17.07 11.20 13.04
C ASP A 406 16.13 12.37 12.77
N THR A 407 15.85 12.68 11.48
CA THR A 407 14.87 13.69 11.08
C THR A 407 13.95 13.16 10.00
N LEU A 408 12.73 13.70 9.92
CA LEU A 408 11.74 13.33 8.90
C LEU A 408 12.26 13.61 7.49
N ASP A 409 12.82 14.80 7.27
CA ASP A 409 13.32 15.23 5.95
C ASP A 409 14.47 14.33 5.48
N SER A 410 15.37 13.92 6.39
CA SER A 410 16.45 12.99 6.07
C SER A 410 15.91 11.59 5.72
N ALA A 411 14.91 11.09 6.46
CA ALA A 411 14.30 9.79 6.14
C ALA A 411 13.62 9.81 4.76
N VAL A 412 12.82 10.83 4.48
CA VAL A 412 12.15 11.02 3.19
C VAL A 412 13.16 11.17 2.06
N SER A 413 14.13 12.08 2.21
CA SER A 413 15.16 12.34 1.19
C SER A 413 16.00 11.10 0.88
N SER A 414 16.37 10.31 1.89
CA SER A 414 17.11 9.05 1.70
C SER A 414 16.30 8.05 0.88
N ALA A 415 15.02 7.84 1.23
CA ALA A 415 14.16 6.91 0.49
C ALA A 415 13.95 7.33 -0.97
N GLU A 416 13.65 8.62 -1.21
CA GLU A 416 13.49 9.18 -2.56
C GLU A 416 14.78 9.09 -3.38
N LYS A 417 15.93 9.40 -2.77
CA LYS A 417 17.24 9.28 -3.40
C LYS A 417 17.56 7.82 -3.77
N ALA A 418 17.21 6.87 -2.92
CA ALA A 418 17.42 5.46 -3.22
C ALA A 418 16.53 5.00 -4.38
N VAL A 419 15.24 5.35 -4.39
CA VAL A 419 14.34 5.06 -5.51
C VAL A 419 14.87 5.65 -6.81
N SER A 420 15.38 6.90 -6.80
CA SER A 420 15.90 7.57 -8.01
C SER A 420 17.13 6.89 -8.62
N LYS A 421 17.80 5.97 -7.89
CA LYS A 421 18.89 5.15 -8.42
C LYS A 421 18.41 3.93 -9.19
N ILE A 422 17.18 3.48 -8.95
CA ILE A 422 16.64 2.24 -9.53
C ILE A 422 16.03 2.53 -10.89
N ILE A 423 16.53 1.84 -11.92
CA ILE A 423 16.09 1.99 -13.30
C ILE A 423 15.63 0.63 -13.81
N VAL A 424 14.36 0.50 -14.10
CA VAL A 424 13.80 -0.68 -14.77
C VAL A 424 14.00 -0.51 -16.28
N ARG A 425 14.89 -1.28 -16.89
CA ARG A 425 15.05 -1.31 -18.35
C ARG A 425 14.02 -2.25 -18.95
N LEU A 426 13.39 -1.80 -20.02
CA LEU A 426 12.39 -2.59 -20.75
C LEU A 426 13.00 -3.18 -22.02
N LYS A 427 12.39 -4.25 -22.50
CA LYS A 427 12.77 -4.90 -23.75
C LYS A 427 12.50 -3.95 -24.91
N GLU A 428 13.44 -3.93 -25.88
CA GLU A 428 13.36 -3.11 -27.07
C GLU A 428 12.14 -3.48 -27.91
N ASN A 429 11.57 -2.48 -28.59
CA ASN A 429 10.42 -2.65 -29.47
C ASN A 429 9.22 -3.39 -28.81
N ASP A 430 9.03 -3.20 -27.49
CA ASP A 430 7.90 -3.77 -26.74
C ASP A 430 6.61 -3.02 -27.11
N GLU A 431 5.60 -3.76 -27.59
CA GLU A 431 4.33 -3.20 -28.08
C GLU A 431 3.58 -2.38 -27.02
N GLU A 432 3.58 -2.81 -25.77
CA GLU A 432 2.90 -2.11 -24.67
C GLU A 432 3.61 -0.79 -24.33
N THR A 433 4.94 -0.77 -24.39
CA THR A 433 5.74 0.43 -24.19
C THR A 433 5.54 1.41 -25.33
N GLU A 434 5.57 0.95 -26.58
CA GLU A 434 5.32 1.78 -27.75
C GLU A 434 3.92 2.39 -27.72
N LYS A 435 2.91 1.59 -27.39
CA LYS A 435 1.55 2.08 -27.23
C LYS A 435 1.46 3.14 -26.14
N PHE A 436 2.12 2.96 -25.00
CA PHE A 436 2.15 3.94 -23.93
C PHE A 436 2.80 5.26 -24.37
N LEU A 437 3.94 5.20 -25.06
CA LEU A 437 4.69 6.39 -25.49
C LEU A 437 3.98 7.16 -26.61
N ASN A 438 3.27 6.46 -27.49
CA ASN A 438 2.58 7.03 -28.64
C ASN A 438 1.09 7.29 -28.43
N SER A 439 0.51 6.87 -27.28
CA SER A 439 -0.88 7.16 -26.97
C SER A 439 -1.08 8.66 -26.76
N VAL A 440 -1.72 9.28 -27.72
CA VAL A 440 -2.49 10.51 -27.48
C VAL A 440 -3.62 10.10 -26.55
N PHE A 441 -3.80 10.76 -25.40
CA PHE A 441 -4.83 10.46 -24.40
C PHE A 441 -6.14 10.05 -25.08
N LEU A 442 -6.52 8.78 -24.90
CA LEU A 442 -7.87 8.34 -25.24
C LEU A 442 -8.80 9.09 -24.30
N GLU A 443 -9.74 9.83 -24.85
CA GLU A 443 -10.72 10.67 -24.12
C GLU A 443 -11.47 9.94 -23.00
N ASP A 444 -11.44 8.61 -23.00
CA ASP A 444 -12.19 7.72 -22.12
C ASP A 444 -11.54 7.43 -20.75
N GLU A 445 -10.22 7.59 -20.60
CA GLU A 445 -9.55 7.47 -19.30
C GLU A 445 -8.76 8.76 -19.04
N LYS A 446 -9.44 9.84 -18.67
CA LYS A 446 -8.84 11.15 -18.40
C LYS A 446 -7.51 11.04 -17.65
N ASN A 447 -6.39 11.13 -18.39
CA ASN A 447 -5.03 11.22 -17.89
C ASN A 447 -4.50 10.00 -17.10
N PHE A 448 -4.93 8.77 -17.41
CA PHE A 448 -4.34 7.57 -16.81
C PHE A 448 -3.82 6.57 -17.87
N PRO A 449 -2.58 6.08 -17.78
CA PRO A 449 -1.53 6.51 -16.84
C PRO A 449 -1.15 7.98 -17.02
N PRO A 450 -0.85 8.71 -15.93
CA PRO A 450 -0.42 10.09 -16.03
C PRO A 450 0.93 10.21 -16.77
N ASP A 451 1.28 11.42 -17.21
CA ASP A 451 2.63 11.72 -17.65
C ASP A 451 3.60 11.77 -16.46
N ALA A 452 4.88 11.52 -16.72
CA ALA A 452 5.91 11.62 -15.69
C ALA A 452 6.07 13.04 -15.15
N TYR A 453 5.73 14.04 -15.99
CA TYR A 453 5.73 15.45 -15.63
C TYR A 453 4.51 16.16 -16.22
N SER A 454 3.90 17.07 -15.47
CA SER A 454 2.63 17.73 -15.79
C SER A 454 2.65 18.69 -16.99
N PHE A 455 3.82 18.94 -17.57
CA PHE A 455 4.02 19.92 -18.65
C PHE A 455 3.73 19.41 -20.05
N TYR A 456 3.48 18.11 -20.22
CA TYR A 456 3.36 17.48 -21.54
C TYR A 456 2.29 18.08 -22.47
N PRO A 457 1.12 18.55 -21.95
CA PRO A 457 0.09 19.13 -22.81
C PRO A 457 0.53 20.37 -23.62
N GLU A 458 1.57 21.07 -23.16
CA GLU A 458 2.07 22.28 -23.82
C GLU A 458 3.07 21.97 -24.95
N ILE A 459 3.54 20.69 -25.07
CA ILE A 459 4.58 20.26 -26.01
C ILE A 459 3.96 19.38 -27.08
N LYS A 460 3.20 19.97 -28.02
CA LYS A 460 2.55 19.24 -29.13
C LYS A 460 3.49 19.03 -30.32
N ASN A 461 3.06 18.11 -31.20
CA ASN A 461 3.74 17.37 -32.27
C ASN A 461 4.74 18.10 -33.19
N ASP A 462 4.84 19.41 -33.24
CA ASP A 462 5.68 20.16 -34.20
C ASP A 462 6.85 20.91 -33.56
N PHE A 463 7.29 20.49 -32.36
CA PHE A 463 8.24 21.26 -31.57
C PHE A 463 9.70 21.16 -32.04
N PHE A 464 10.08 20.04 -32.68
CA PHE A 464 11.47 19.73 -33.04
C PHE A 464 11.64 19.15 -34.47
N PRO A 465 11.13 19.78 -35.54
CA PRO A 465 11.18 19.18 -36.85
C PRO A 465 12.64 18.94 -37.30
N GLY A 466 12.99 17.65 -37.44
CA GLY A 466 14.26 17.22 -38.05
C GLY A 466 15.53 17.41 -37.19
N THR A 467 15.43 17.83 -35.95
CA THR A 467 16.60 17.99 -35.08
C THR A 467 17.00 16.63 -34.46
N ILE A 468 18.31 16.33 -34.53
CA ILE A 468 18.90 15.10 -34.01
C ILE A 468 19.85 15.44 -32.85
N LEU A 469 19.67 14.74 -31.72
CA LEU A 469 20.64 14.70 -30.65
C LEU A 469 21.80 13.82 -31.07
N LYS A 470 22.92 14.45 -31.41
CA LYS A 470 24.15 13.75 -31.70
C LYS A 470 24.81 13.24 -30.44
N ASN A 471 25.76 12.34 -30.54
CA ASN A 471 26.52 11.77 -29.43
C ASN A 471 27.26 12.82 -28.58
N LEU A 472 26.53 13.66 -27.91
CA LEU A 472 26.98 14.73 -27.00
C LEU A 472 26.03 14.81 -25.80
N PRO A 473 26.48 15.36 -24.66
CA PRO A 473 25.59 15.51 -23.49
C PRO A 473 24.31 16.24 -23.87
N VAL A 474 23.16 15.62 -23.61
CA VAL A 474 21.83 16.16 -23.92
C VAL A 474 21.61 17.51 -23.25
N LYS A 475 22.20 17.70 -22.07
CA LYS A 475 22.15 18.97 -21.33
C LYS A 475 22.63 20.17 -22.17
N ALA A 476 23.54 19.96 -23.13
CA ALA A 476 24.03 21.01 -24.03
C ALA A 476 23.03 21.37 -25.15
N PHE A 477 22.02 20.52 -25.39
CA PHE A 477 21.04 20.66 -26.46
C PHE A 477 19.63 20.95 -26.00
N ILE A 478 19.42 21.33 -24.73
CA ILE A 478 18.09 21.67 -24.26
C ILE A 478 17.55 22.86 -25.04
N PRO A 479 16.48 22.68 -25.85
CA PRO A 479 15.90 23.75 -26.64
C PRO A 479 15.47 24.93 -25.76
N GLU A 480 15.65 26.16 -26.24
CA GLU A 480 15.36 27.39 -25.50
C GLU A 480 13.93 27.40 -24.91
N LYS A 481 12.96 26.95 -25.72
CA LYS A 481 11.54 26.87 -25.32
C LYS A 481 11.29 25.92 -24.15
N LEU A 482 12.18 24.93 -23.93
CA LEU A 482 12.06 23.95 -22.84
C LEU A 482 12.79 24.38 -21.57
N LYS A 483 13.74 25.30 -21.64
CA LYS A 483 14.58 25.68 -20.49
C LYS A 483 13.76 26.08 -19.26
N LYS A 484 12.61 26.76 -19.45
CA LYS A 484 11.71 27.14 -18.34
C LYS A 484 11.23 25.95 -17.50
N TYR A 485 11.07 24.73 -18.09
CA TYR A 485 10.62 23.53 -17.38
C TYR A 485 11.74 22.86 -16.61
N PHE A 486 13.00 23.04 -17.04
CA PHE A 486 14.15 22.44 -16.36
C PHE A 486 14.55 23.12 -15.06
N SER A 487 13.99 24.28 -14.76
CA SER A 487 14.10 24.94 -13.45
C SER A 487 13.04 24.48 -12.45
N SER A 488 12.06 23.68 -12.88
CA SER A 488 11.01 23.15 -12.00
C SER A 488 11.57 22.16 -10.98
N SER A 489 11.03 22.21 -9.75
CA SER A 489 11.28 21.23 -8.69
C SER A 489 10.37 20.01 -8.77
N GLU A 490 9.45 19.96 -9.76
CA GLU A 490 8.56 18.82 -9.97
C GLU A 490 9.36 17.54 -10.23
N LYS A 491 8.98 16.47 -9.55
CA LYS A 491 9.61 15.15 -9.67
C LYS A 491 8.67 14.17 -10.36
N SER A 492 9.24 13.32 -11.22
CA SER A 492 8.55 12.14 -11.74
C SER A 492 8.15 11.18 -10.63
N TRP A 493 7.38 10.15 -10.96
CA TRP A 493 7.01 9.09 -10.01
C TRP A 493 8.21 8.27 -9.45
N ASN A 494 9.41 8.41 -10.01
CA ASN A 494 10.66 7.84 -9.48
C ASN A 494 11.59 8.90 -8.88
N TYR A 495 11.02 10.03 -8.46
CA TYR A 495 11.64 11.09 -7.65
C TYR A 495 12.81 11.83 -8.32
N LEU A 496 12.86 11.89 -9.67
CA LEU A 496 13.80 12.71 -10.42
C LEU A 496 13.11 13.94 -11.02
N THR A 497 13.75 15.11 -10.93
CA THR A 497 13.35 16.29 -11.74
C THR A 497 13.78 16.10 -13.19
N LEU A 498 13.27 16.93 -14.10
CA LEU A 498 13.70 16.92 -15.50
C LEU A 498 15.23 17.07 -15.64
N SER A 499 15.80 18.07 -14.95
CA SER A 499 17.25 18.29 -14.94
C SER A 499 18.05 17.08 -14.43
N GLN A 500 17.56 16.45 -13.36
CA GLN A 500 18.20 15.25 -12.80
C GLN A 500 18.08 14.05 -13.74
N SER A 501 16.93 13.87 -14.41
CA SER A 501 16.74 12.79 -15.38
C SER A 501 17.74 12.89 -16.54
N ILE A 502 17.95 14.10 -17.10
CA ILE A 502 18.97 14.32 -18.13
C ILE A 502 20.37 14.12 -17.57
N SER A 503 20.68 14.61 -16.37
CA SER A 503 22.01 14.42 -15.78
C SER A 503 22.35 12.95 -15.58
N VAL A 504 21.40 12.14 -15.08
CA VAL A 504 21.57 10.68 -14.95
C VAL A 504 21.72 10.00 -16.31
N PHE A 505 20.98 10.45 -17.33
CA PHE A 505 21.11 9.93 -18.69
C PHE A 505 22.51 10.24 -19.26
N ASP A 506 22.95 11.48 -19.20
CA ASP A 506 24.27 11.90 -19.68
C ASP A 506 25.43 11.19 -18.96
N GLU A 507 25.29 10.94 -17.64
CA GLU A 507 26.30 10.22 -16.84
C GLU A 507 26.40 8.75 -17.23
N LYS A 508 25.25 8.06 -17.40
CA LYS A 508 25.23 6.60 -17.61
C LYS A 508 25.27 6.18 -19.07
N PHE A 509 24.88 7.05 -20.00
CA PHE A 509 24.71 6.75 -21.43
C PHE A 509 25.39 7.77 -22.34
N SER A 510 26.60 8.24 -21.98
CA SER A 510 27.37 9.27 -22.70
C SER A 510 27.74 8.91 -24.14
N ASN A 511 27.80 7.62 -24.49
CA ASN A 511 28.10 7.11 -25.83
C ASN A 511 26.85 6.54 -26.48
N HIS A 512 25.87 7.38 -26.77
CA HIS A 512 24.62 6.96 -27.39
C HIS A 512 24.60 7.20 -28.91
N PRO A 513 23.84 6.42 -29.72
CA PRO A 513 23.61 6.71 -31.12
C PRO A 513 22.87 8.06 -31.29
N ASP A 514 22.77 8.52 -32.52
CA ASP A 514 21.94 9.69 -32.85
C ASP A 514 20.48 9.43 -32.53
N ILE A 515 19.86 10.32 -31.74
CA ILE A 515 18.47 10.20 -31.28
C ILE A 515 17.66 11.39 -31.83
N PRO A 516 16.51 11.18 -32.50
CA PRO A 516 15.61 12.27 -32.84
C PRO A 516 15.15 13.05 -31.61
N CYS A 517 15.29 14.37 -31.62
CA CYS A 517 14.94 15.24 -30.47
C CYS A 517 13.50 15.08 -30.02
N ASP A 518 12.58 14.98 -30.97
CA ASP A 518 11.15 14.81 -30.69
C ASP A 518 10.87 13.50 -29.95
N CYS A 519 11.47 12.39 -30.40
CA CYS A 519 11.34 11.09 -29.73
C CYS A 519 11.89 11.15 -28.30
N PHE A 520 13.07 11.76 -28.11
CA PHE A 520 13.70 11.88 -26.79
C PHE A 520 12.86 12.70 -25.82
N PHE A 521 12.49 13.92 -26.17
CA PHE A 521 11.77 14.81 -25.25
C PHE A 521 10.33 14.36 -25.02
N LYS A 522 9.64 13.80 -26.04
CA LYS A 522 8.33 13.17 -25.83
C LYS A 522 8.40 12.03 -24.81
N ALA A 523 9.38 11.14 -24.98
CA ALA A 523 9.59 10.04 -24.04
C ALA A 523 9.95 10.54 -22.64
N LEU A 524 10.81 11.57 -22.53
CA LEU A 524 11.19 12.17 -21.25
C LEU A 524 9.96 12.71 -20.50
N PHE A 525 9.10 13.47 -21.15
CA PHE A 525 7.92 14.04 -20.51
C PHE A 525 6.88 12.97 -20.20
N ARG A 526 6.69 11.99 -21.10
CA ARG A 526 5.70 10.93 -20.97
C ARG A 526 6.07 9.90 -19.91
N GLY A 527 7.33 9.45 -19.86
CA GLY A 527 7.76 8.31 -19.03
C GLY A 527 9.05 8.54 -18.24
N GLY A 528 9.55 9.77 -18.16
CA GLY A 528 10.75 10.14 -17.42
C GLY A 528 12.01 9.47 -17.91
N LEU A 529 12.98 9.27 -17.01
CA LEU A 529 14.26 8.63 -17.31
C LEU A 529 14.10 7.24 -17.93
N GLN A 530 13.15 6.45 -17.45
CA GLN A 530 12.91 5.09 -17.96
C GLN A 530 12.55 5.09 -19.44
N ALA A 531 11.71 6.00 -19.88
CA ALA A 531 11.26 6.09 -21.26
C ALA A 531 12.37 6.53 -22.22
N ILE A 532 13.22 7.49 -21.84
CA ILE A 532 14.34 7.89 -22.70
C ILE A 532 15.38 6.78 -22.83
N ILE A 533 15.60 5.96 -21.79
CA ILE A 533 16.48 4.79 -21.88
C ILE A 533 15.86 3.72 -22.80
N TYR A 534 14.54 3.51 -22.73
CA TYR A 534 13.85 2.61 -23.66
C TYR A 534 14.01 3.05 -25.13
N VAL A 535 13.82 4.34 -25.43
CA VAL A 535 14.03 4.88 -26.79
C VAL A 535 15.47 4.66 -27.26
N LEU A 536 16.44 4.92 -26.38
CA LEU A 536 17.86 4.66 -26.66
C LEU A 536 18.12 3.19 -26.99
N ASP A 537 17.60 2.28 -26.16
CA ASP A 537 17.80 0.83 -26.33
C ASP A 537 17.17 0.35 -27.66
N SER A 538 15.96 0.81 -28.00
CA SER A 538 15.27 0.46 -29.25
C SER A 538 16.00 0.98 -30.49
N ILE A 539 16.52 2.22 -30.48
CA ILE A 539 17.33 2.76 -31.60
C ILE A 539 18.63 1.98 -31.73
N SER A 540 19.28 1.64 -30.62
CA SER A 540 20.55 0.89 -30.63
C SER A 540 20.38 -0.52 -31.19
N GLU A 541 19.25 -1.17 -30.94
CA GLU A 541 18.97 -2.51 -31.47
C GLU A 541 18.65 -2.45 -32.96
N ASN A 542 17.84 -1.48 -33.40
CA ASN A 542 17.52 -1.30 -34.83
C ASN A 542 18.73 -0.95 -35.70
N ASN A 543 19.78 -0.36 -35.11
CA ASN A 543 21.04 -0.06 -35.84
C ASN A 543 21.98 -1.27 -35.91
N LYS A 544 21.72 -2.39 -35.27
CA LYS A 544 22.49 -3.64 -35.35
C LYS A 544 21.97 -4.60 -36.41
N GLY A 545 20.71 -4.47 -36.82
CA GLY A 545 20.06 -5.28 -37.86
C GLY A 545 20.16 -4.61 -39.22
#